data_7246b8b3ac6e03248ca2be2a58d79eff
#
_entry.id   7246b8b3ac6e03248ca2be2a58d79eff
#
_cell.length_a   1.000
_cell.length_b   1.000
_cell.length_c   1.000
_cell.angle_alpha   90.00
_cell.angle_beta   90.00
_cell.angle_gamma   90.00
#
_symmetry.space_group_name_H-M   'P 1'
#
loop_
_entity.id
_entity.type
_entity.pdbx_description
1 polymer ?
#
loop_
_entity_poly.entity_id
_entity_poly.type
_entity_poly.pdbx_seq_one_letter_code
_entity_poly.pdbx_strand_id
1 'polypeptide(L)'
;TKDICLIIYYDYINKKVIRFWFYDWEKYEYIKNDLIILKDSFRYEIEVFVIDWGKQIKKAVEEIFPTAKIQRCLTHIHRQVKNCISNNPKSDCGKELQKIITFEKFWNKENFIKEFNLWNEKWVDYLKEKSTKWNKSWYTHKKLRWAKSHIKNAIPYMFYFLENENIKKSSNDLEWYNWVLDGHIFNHRWLRIDRLISFISLWIYN
;
A
#
# COMPACT_ATOMS: atom_id res chain seq x y z
N THR A 1 10.55 -24.63 8.52
CA THR A 1 9.29 -24.41 7.76
C THR A 1 9.59 -23.40 6.67
N LYS A 2 9.43 -23.81 5.39
CA LYS A 2 9.50 -22.83 4.28
C LYS A 2 8.29 -21.92 4.41
N ASP A 3 8.51 -20.62 4.54
CA ASP A 3 7.45 -19.65 4.49
C ASP A 3 6.85 -19.68 3.07
N ILE A 4 5.51 -19.73 2.99
CA ILE A 4 4.80 -19.66 1.72
C ILE A 4 4.16 -18.28 1.65
N CYS A 5 4.38 -17.60 0.52
CA CYS A 5 3.75 -16.35 0.19
C CYS A 5 2.53 -16.62 -0.71
N LEU A 6 1.35 -16.23 -0.28
CA LEU A 6 0.13 -16.24 -1.08
C LEU A 6 -0.09 -14.86 -1.70
N ILE A 7 -0.11 -14.79 -3.03
CA ILE A 7 -0.46 -13.56 -3.76
C ILE A 7 -1.89 -13.69 -4.26
N ILE A 8 -2.73 -12.71 -3.96
CA ILE A 8 -4.15 -12.67 -4.32
C ILE A 8 -4.45 -11.43 -5.17
N TYR A 9 -5.12 -11.62 -6.28
CA TYR A 9 -5.67 -10.57 -7.13
C TYR A 9 -7.18 -10.56 -6.96
N TYR A 10 -7.72 -9.43 -6.52
CA TYR A 10 -9.11 -9.27 -6.13
C TYR A 10 -9.81 -8.23 -7.00
N ASP A 11 -10.91 -8.63 -7.63
CA ASP A 11 -11.81 -7.73 -8.34
C ASP A 11 -12.77 -7.11 -7.32
N TYR A 12 -12.55 -5.84 -7.00
CA TYR A 12 -13.35 -5.13 -5.99
C TYR A 12 -14.73 -4.71 -6.50
N ILE A 13 -14.97 -4.70 -7.81
CA ILE A 13 -16.29 -4.41 -8.42
C ILE A 13 -17.17 -5.64 -8.25
N ASN A 14 -16.69 -6.78 -8.69
CA ASN A 14 -17.43 -8.05 -8.62
C ASN A 14 -17.23 -8.77 -7.26
N LYS A 15 -16.42 -8.23 -6.37
CA LYS A 15 -16.13 -8.76 -5.00
C LYS A 15 -15.66 -10.21 -5.03
N LYS A 16 -14.77 -10.54 -5.93
CA LYS A 16 -14.23 -11.91 -6.08
C LYS A 16 -12.74 -11.93 -6.32
N VAL A 17 -12.11 -13.03 -5.89
CA VAL A 17 -10.75 -13.33 -6.27
C VAL A 17 -10.73 -13.74 -7.73
N ILE A 18 -9.89 -13.07 -8.53
CA ILE A 18 -9.75 -13.34 -9.97
C ILE A 18 -8.55 -14.22 -10.26
N ARG A 19 -7.53 -14.17 -9.38
CA ARG A 19 -6.36 -15.01 -9.45
C ARG A 19 -5.70 -15.08 -8.08
N PHE A 20 -5.11 -16.22 -7.75
CA PHE A 20 -4.18 -16.38 -6.63
C PHE A 20 -3.13 -17.44 -6.96
N TRP A 21 -1.99 -17.36 -6.28
CA TRP A 21 -0.95 -18.37 -6.38
C TRP A 21 -0.04 -18.40 -5.16
N PHE A 22 0.63 -19.55 -4.95
CA PHE A 22 1.55 -19.76 -3.84
C PHE A 22 2.98 -19.69 -4.35
N TYR A 23 3.80 -18.85 -3.70
CA TYR A 23 5.19 -18.62 -4.03
C TYR A 23 6.09 -18.81 -2.80
N ASP A 24 7.41 -18.85 -3.01
CA ASP A 24 8.39 -18.79 -1.91
C ASP A 24 8.49 -17.39 -1.29
N TRP A 25 8.41 -16.35 -2.14
CA TRP A 25 8.49 -14.92 -1.75
C TRP A 25 7.71 -14.08 -2.73
N GLU A 26 7.42 -12.83 -2.32
CA GLU A 26 6.89 -11.79 -3.21
C GLU A 26 8.02 -11.24 -4.09
N LYS A 27 8.20 -11.80 -5.29
CA LYS A 27 9.19 -11.38 -6.28
C LYS A 27 8.54 -10.70 -7.47
N TYR A 28 9.27 -9.75 -8.06
CA TYR A 28 8.83 -9.04 -9.25
C TYR A 28 8.44 -9.97 -10.40
N GLU A 29 9.26 -10.99 -10.67
CA GLU A 29 9.03 -11.97 -11.75
C GLU A 29 7.73 -12.74 -11.59
N TYR A 30 7.38 -13.13 -10.38
CA TYR A 30 6.14 -13.83 -10.08
C TYR A 30 4.92 -12.94 -10.31
N ILE A 31 4.98 -11.70 -9.78
CA ILE A 31 3.93 -10.70 -9.96
C ILE A 31 3.75 -10.38 -11.45
N LYS A 32 4.86 -10.18 -12.17
CA LYS A 32 4.85 -9.92 -13.61
C LYS A 32 4.18 -11.07 -14.39
N ASN A 33 4.56 -12.32 -14.14
CA ASN A 33 3.97 -13.47 -14.78
C ASN A 33 2.47 -13.62 -14.49
N ASP A 34 2.05 -13.38 -13.24
CA ASP A 34 0.65 -13.36 -12.87
C ASP A 34 -0.13 -12.28 -13.63
N LEU A 35 0.43 -11.08 -13.76
CA LEU A 35 -0.19 -9.98 -14.50
C LEU A 35 -0.27 -10.27 -16.01
N ILE A 36 0.71 -10.96 -16.61
CA ILE A 36 0.63 -11.42 -18.01
C ILE A 36 -0.54 -12.40 -18.14
N ILE A 37 -0.63 -13.42 -17.29
CA ILE A 37 -1.73 -14.38 -17.32
C ILE A 37 -3.07 -13.68 -17.15
N LEU A 38 -3.18 -12.72 -16.24
CA LEU A 38 -4.40 -11.92 -16.07
C LEU A 38 -4.75 -11.16 -17.34
N LYS A 39 -3.78 -10.51 -17.98
CA LYS A 39 -3.98 -9.76 -19.22
C LYS A 39 -4.49 -10.66 -20.34
N ASP A 40 -3.91 -11.85 -20.48
CA ASP A 40 -4.30 -12.80 -21.51
C ASP A 40 -5.67 -13.46 -21.24
N SER A 41 -6.05 -13.56 -19.94
CA SER A 41 -7.30 -14.20 -19.52
C SER A 41 -8.51 -13.27 -19.60
N PHE A 42 -8.32 -11.95 -19.52
CA PHE A 42 -9.41 -10.99 -19.60
C PHE A 42 -9.58 -10.42 -21.00
N ARG A 43 -10.83 -10.37 -21.47
CA ARG A 43 -11.21 -9.75 -22.76
C ARG A 43 -11.36 -8.23 -22.66
N TYR A 44 -11.30 -7.67 -21.45
CA TYR A 44 -11.43 -6.23 -21.19
C TYR A 44 -10.18 -5.73 -20.47
N GLU A 45 -9.88 -4.47 -20.68
CA GLU A 45 -8.71 -3.81 -20.12
C GLU A 45 -8.91 -3.50 -18.63
N ILE A 46 -7.90 -3.74 -17.81
CA ILE A 46 -7.92 -3.31 -16.42
C ILE A 46 -7.53 -1.84 -16.37
N GLU A 47 -8.47 -0.99 -15.96
CA GLU A 47 -8.27 0.46 -15.94
C GLU A 47 -7.49 0.94 -14.71
N VAL A 48 -7.68 0.29 -13.57
CA VAL A 48 -7.13 0.76 -12.28
C VAL A 48 -6.65 -0.40 -11.40
N PHE A 49 -5.47 -0.23 -10.85
CA PHE A 49 -4.94 -1.07 -9.76
C PHE A 49 -4.92 -0.29 -8.46
N VAL A 50 -5.56 -0.83 -7.42
CA VAL A 50 -5.45 -0.32 -6.05
C VAL A 50 -4.41 -1.15 -5.31
N ILE A 51 -3.28 -0.52 -4.98
CA ILE A 51 -2.14 -1.23 -4.36
C ILE A 51 -1.69 -0.54 -3.07
N ASP A 52 -1.08 -1.30 -2.15
CA ASP A 52 -0.25 -0.71 -1.14
C ASP A 52 1.08 -0.18 -1.72
N TRP A 53 2.19 -0.04 -1.25
CA TRP A 53 3.35 0.51 -2.00
C TRP A 53 4.50 -0.50 -2.11
N GLY A 54 4.23 -1.64 -2.75
CA GLY A 54 5.28 -2.55 -3.20
C GLY A 54 5.96 -2.01 -4.47
N LYS A 55 7.27 -1.75 -4.45
CA LYS A 55 8.00 -1.29 -5.65
C LYS A 55 7.92 -2.32 -6.78
N GLN A 56 7.94 -3.61 -6.43
CA GLN A 56 7.82 -4.72 -7.37
C GLN A 56 6.45 -4.74 -8.05
N ILE A 57 5.38 -4.58 -7.26
CA ILE A 57 3.99 -4.55 -7.76
C ILE A 57 3.82 -3.37 -8.71
N LYS A 58 4.23 -2.16 -8.26
CA LYS A 58 4.13 -0.97 -9.09
C LYS A 58 4.84 -1.14 -10.43
N LYS A 59 6.12 -1.59 -10.41
CA LYS A 59 6.91 -1.80 -11.62
C LYS A 59 6.25 -2.80 -12.57
N ALA A 60 5.73 -3.92 -12.04
CA ALA A 60 5.09 -4.94 -12.85
C ALA A 60 3.79 -4.42 -13.48
N VAL A 61 2.97 -3.66 -12.75
CA VAL A 61 1.75 -3.05 -13.27
C VAL A 61 2.08 -2.04 -14.38
N GLU A 62 3.02 -1.13 -14.17
CA GLU A 62 3.43 -0.13 -15.16
C GLU A 62 3.97 -0.77 -16.46
N GLU A 63 4.62 -1.93 -16.35
CA GLU A 63 5.17 -2.63 -17.52
C GLU A 63 4.10 -3.40 -18.31
N ILE A 64 3.20 -4.11 -17.62
CA ILE A 64 2.21 -4.99 -18.26
C ILE A 64 0.93 -4.24 -18.65
N PHE A 65 0.54 -3.25 -17.85
CA PHE A 65 -0.65 -2.43 -18.06
C PHE A 65 -0.28 -0.94 -18.09
N PRO A 66 0.43 -0.45 -19.13
CA PRO A 66 0.96 0.92 -19.17
C PRO A 66 -0.14 1.99 -19.21
N THR A 67 -1.35 1.64 -19.63
CA THR A 67 -2.53 2.53 -19.67
C THR A 67 -3.28 2.57 -18.34
N ALA A 68 -3.09 1.58 -17.48
CA ALA A 68 -3.80 1.48 -16.21
C ALA A 68 -3.32 2.52 -15.19
N LYS A 69 -4.27 3.12 -14.49
CA LYS A 69 -4.00 4.01 -13.38
C LYS A 69 -3.63 3.19 -12.13
N ILE A 70 -2.71 3.71 -11.36
CA ILE A 70 -2.35 3.13 -10.05
C ILE A 70 -2.89 4.03 -8.95
N GLN A 71 -3.90 3.56 -8.21
CA GLN A 71 -4.38 4.18 -6.99
C GLN A 71 -3.63 3.59 -5.80
N ARG A 72 -2.94 4.42 -5.07
CA ARG A 72 -2.31 4.01 -3.83
C ARG A 72 -3.32 3.96 -2.69
N CYS A 73 -3.34 2.89 -1.92
CA CYS A 73 -4.24 2.70 -0.78
C CYS A 73 -4.05 3.80 0.28
N LEU A 74 -5.10 4.60 0.54
CA LEU A 74 -5.04 5.70 1.51
C LEU A 74 -4.85 5.22 2.94
N THR A 75 -5.43 4.07 3.29
CA THR A 75 -5.26 3.46 4.62
C THR A 75 -3.79 3.14 4.89
N HIS A 76 -3.09 2.58 3.90
CA HIS A 76 -1.66 2.30 4.03
C HIS A 76 -0.82 3.57 4.13
N ILE A 77 -1.12 4.61 3.35
CA ILE A 77 -0.42 5.91 3.45
C ILE A 77 -0.59 6.48 4.85
N HIS A 78 -1.84 6.55 5.35
CA HIS A 78 -2.13 7.05 6.68
C HIS A 78 -1.40 6.26 7.77
N ARG A 79 -1.46 4.91 7.71
CA ARG A 79 -0.78 4.01 8.65
C ARG A 79 0.74 4.19 8.63
N GLN A 80 1.36 4.26 7.45
CA GLN A 80 2.80 4.47 7.29
C GLN A 80 3.26 5.81 7.87
N VAL A 81 2.53 6.88 7.62
CA VAL A 81 2.85 8.20 8.19
C VAL A 81 2.67 8.20 9.70
N LYS A 82 1.56 7.65 10.21
CA LYS A 82 1.33 7.52 11.66
C LYS A 82 2.42 6.72 12.37
N ASN A 83 2.91 5.64 11.78
CA ASN A 83 4.03 4.87 12.32
C ASN A 83 5.33 5.69 12.42
N CYS A 84 5.50 6.67 11.52
CA CYS A 84 6.64 7.58 11.57
C CYS A 84 6.51 8.67 12.65
N ILE A 85 5.32 9.24 12.84
CA ILE A 85 5.11 10.40 13.74
C ILE A 85 4.57 10.03 15.12
N SER A 86 4.13 8.79 15.32
CA SER A 86 3.37 8.28 16.48
C SER A 86 1.93 8.84 16.59
N ASN A 87 1.13 8.25 17.49
CA ASN A 87 -0.23 8.74 17.77
C ASN A 87 -0.23 10.03 18.59
N ASN A 88 0.85 10.31 19.33
CA ASN A 88 1.02 11.49 20.18
C ASN A 88 2.37 12.16 19.89
N PRO A 89 2.50 12.91 18.76
CA PRO A 89 3.75 13.55 18.40
C PRO A 89 4.15 14.60 19.45
N LYS A 90 5.41 14.57 19.89
CA LYS A 90 5.93 15.54 20.87
C LYS A 90 6.29 16.88 20.21
N SER A 91 6.76 16.84 18.94
CA SER A 91 7.15 18.06 18.21
C SER A 91 5.96 18.71 17.54
N ASP A 92 5.96 20.02 17.44
CA ASP A 92 4.90 20.77 16.76
C ASP A 92 4.87 20.47 15.26
N CYS A 93 6.04 20.23 14.63
CA CYS A 93 6.16 19.71 13.29
C CYS A 93 5.36 18.41 13.09
N GLY A 94 5.47 17.48 14.04
CA GLY A 94 4.70 16.23 14.01
C GLY A 94 3.22 16.40 14.26
N LYS A 95 2.83 17.29 15.18
CA LYS A 95 1.42 17.61 15.48
C LYS A 95 0.72 18.26 14.28
N GLU A 96 1.39 19.17 13.61
CA GLU A 96 0.85 19.79 12.39
C GLU A 96 0.72 18.77 11.26
N LEU A 97 1.73 17.94 11.05
CA LEU A 97 1.64 16.88 10.04
C LEU A 97 0.49 15.91 10.33
N GLN A 98 0.25 15.57 11.59
CA GLN A 98 -0.86 14.71 11.99
C GLN A 98 -2.23 15.31 11.63
N LYS A 99 -2.38 16.64 11.70
CA LYS A 99 -3.62 17.34 11.30
C LYS A 99 -3.84 17.34 9.79
N ILE A 100 -2.77 17.30 9.01
CA ILE A 100 -2.83 17.25 7.54
C ILE A 100 -3.19 15.84 7.06
N ILE A 101 -2.66 14.80 7.71
CA ILE A 101 -2.82 13.41 7.27
C ILE A 101 -4.09 12.77 7.87
N THR A 102 -5.24 13.36 7.67
CA THR A 102 -6.54 12.81 8.06
C THR A 102 -7.35 12.37 6.83
N PHE A 103 -8.29 11.43 7.03
CA PHE A 103 -9.10 10.92 5.92
C PHE A 103 -9.98 12.00 5.30
N GLU A 104 -10.47 12.96 6.09
CA GLU A 104 -11.27 14.08 5.63
C GLU A 104 -10.50 14.99 4.66
N LYS A 105 -9.19 15.18 4.92
CA LYS A 105 -8.32 16.00 4.07
C LYS A 105 -8.06 15.38 2.70
N PHE A 106 -8.13 14.06 2.58
CA PHE A 106 -7.92 13.38 1.29
C PHE A 106 -9.05 13.62 0.27
N TRP A 107 -10.21 14.09 0.70
CA TRP A 107 -11.32 14.43 -0.19
C TRP A 107 -11.13 15.74 -0.95
N ASN A 108 -10.12 16.52 -0.62
CA ASN A 108 -9.78 17.77 -1.33
C ASN A 108 -8.30 17.77 -1.70
N LYS A 109 -8.01 17.30 -2.92
CA LYS A 109 -6.64 17.18 -3.45
C LYS A 109 -5.86 18.49 -3.38
N GLU A 110 -6.45 19.60 -3.84
CA GLU A 110 -5.79 20.88 -3.93
C GLU A 110 -5.44 21.43 -2.54
N ASN A 111 -6.40 21.38 -1.63
CA ASN A 111 -6.19 21.82 -0.26
C ASN A 111 -5.15 20.96 0.48
N PHE A 112 -5.22 19.63 0.30
CA PHE A 112 -4.23 18.72 0.88
C PHE A 112 -2.81 19.05 0.41
N ILE A 113 -2.61 19.22 -0.90
CA ILE A 113 -1.30 19.53 -1.48
C ILE A 113 -0.81 20.90 -0.99
N LYS A 114 -1.70 21.89 -0.93
CA LYS A 114 -1.38 23.23 -0.41
C LYS A 114 -0.93 23.18 1.04
N GLU A 115 -1.70 22.54 1.92
CA GLU A 115 -1.36 22.41 3.34
C GLU A 115 -0.04 21.64 3.53
N PHE A 116 0.18 20.57 2.79
CA PHE A 116 1.42 19.80 2.85
C PHE A 116 2.64 20.61 2.38
N ASN A 117 2.50 21.42 1.32
CA ASN A 117 3.58 22.27 0.84
C ASN A 117 3.92 23.36 1.85
N LEU A 118 2.91 24.05 2.41
CA LEU A 118 3.10 25.06 3.47
C LEU A 118 3.81 24.46 4.71
N TRP A 119 3.39 23.29 5.14
CA TRP A 119 4.06 22.55 6.21
C TRP A 119 5.51 22.23 5.85
N ASN A 120 5.76 21.76 4.64
CA ASN A 120 7.10 21.41 4.19
C ASN A 120 8.04 22.64 4.12
N GLU A 121 7.56 23.76 3.66
CA GLU A 121 8.30 25.03 3.63
C GLU A 121 8.60 25.53 5.04
N LYS A 122 7.59 25.56 5.91
CA LYS A 122 7.73 25.99 7.31
C LYS A 122 8.79 25.18 8.08
N TRP A 123 8.84 23.87 7.87
CA TRP A 123 9.68 22.96 8.65
C TRP A 123 10.94 22.50 7.93
N VAL A 124 11.30 23.12 6.79
CA VAL A 124 12.43 22.68 5.96
C VAL A 124 13.75 22.64 6.72
N ASP A 125 14.06 23.64 7.52
CA ASP A 125 15.34 23.74 8.25
C ASP A 125 15.36 22.80 9.46
N TYR A 126 14.26 22.72 10.22
CA TYR A 126 14.08 21.72 11.28
C TYR A 126 14.30 20.28 10.77
N LEU A 127 13.78 19.96 9.60
CA LEU A 127 13.95 18.63 9.00
C LEU A 127 15.38 18.39 8.46
N LYS A 128 16.20 19.43 8.26
CA LYS A 128 17.60 19.31 7.86
C LYS A 128 18.57 19.19 9.03
N GLU A 129 18.14 19.45 10.26
CA GLU A 129 18.98 19.34 11.44
C GLU A 129 19.67 17.96 11.52
N LYS A 130 20.98 18.03 11.87
CA LYS A 130 21.81 16.86 12.03
C LYS A 130 22.37 16.76 13.44
N SER A 131 22.36 15.57 13.98
CA SER A 131 23.08 15.23 15.19
C SER A 131 24.40 14.55 14.84
N THR A 132 25.45 14.84 15.61
CA THR A 132 26.78 14.28 15.39
C THR A 132 27.28 13.62 16.67
N LYS A 133 27.78 12.39 16.57
CA LYS A 133 28.44 11.68 17.67
C LYS A 133 29.51 10.75 17.11
N TRP A 134 30.72 10.76 17.71
CA TRP A 134 31.82 9.89 17.30
C TRP A 134 32.12 9.93 15.79
N ASN A 135 32.25 11.14 15.22
CA ASN A 135 32.48 11.38 13.78
C ASN A 135 31.38 10.83 12.83
N LYS A 136 30.25 10.40 13.36
CA LYS A 136 29.07 10.01 12.58
C LYS A 136 28.02 11.10 12.66
N SER A 137 27.46 11.47 11.49
CA SER A 137 26.38 12.45 11.40
C SER A 137 25.14 11.79 10.82
N TRP A 138 23.96 12.10 11.39
CA TRP A 138 22.67 11.63 10.93
C TRP A 138 21.60 12.71 11.11
N TYR A 139 20.52 12.59 10.36
CA TYR A 139 19.40 13.50 10.55
C TYR A 139 18.70 13.27 11.89
N THR A 140 18.57 14.32 12.70
CA THR A 140 17.93 14.31 14.01
C THR A 140 16.48 13.86 13.91
N HIS A 141 15.75 14.35 12.90
CA HIS A 141 14.32 14.13 12.70
C HIS A 141 14.05 13.08 11.60
N LYS A 142 14.78 11.96 11.62
CA LYS A 142 14.73 10.90 10.59
C LYS A 142 13.31 10.40 10.32
N LYS A 143 12.51 10.15 11.36
CA LYS A 143 11.13 9.66 11.23
C LYS A 143 10.21 10.67 10.53
N LEU A 144 10.30 11.95 10.87
CA LEU A 144 9.54 13.02 10.19
C LEU A 144 9.95 13.17 8.72
N ARG A 145 11.23 13.02 8.41
CA ARG A 145 11.72 13.00 7.03
C ARG A 145 11.15 11.82 6.24
N TRP A 146 11.03 10.66 6.85
CA TRP A 146 10.39 9.50 6.24
C TRP A 146 8.90 9.74 6.01
N ALA A 147 8.18 10.28 7.00
CA ALA A 147 6.78 10.67 6.85
C ALA A 147 6.59 11.62 5.65
N LYS A 148 7.40 12.69 5.58
CA LYS A 148 7.42 13.61 4.43
C LYS A 148 7.64 12.87 3.11
N SER A 149 8.62 11.97 3.04
CA SER A 149 8.94 11.21 1.84
C SER A 149 7.79 10.28 1.42
N HIS A 150 7.15 9.60 2.38
CA HIS A 150 5.98 8.77 2.12
C HIS A 150 4.83 9.55 1.48
N ILE A 151 4.52 10.74 2.01
CA ILE A 151 3.47 11.61 1.47
C ILE A 151 3.86 12.11 0.09
N LYS A 152 5.07 12.68 -0.06
CA LYS A 152 5.54 13.22 -1.35
C LYS A 152 5.47 12.18 -2.47
N ASN A 153 5.89 10.95 -2.18
CA ASN A 153 5.85 9.84 -3.14
C ASN A 153 4.44 9.28 -3.38
N ALA A 154 3.50 9.56 -2.47
CA ALA A 154 2.12 9.12 -2.60
C ALA A 154 1.26 10.08 -3.45
N ILE A 155 1.49 11.38 -3.35
CA ILE A 155 0.68 12.44 -3.98
C ILE A 155 0.33 12.14 -5.44
N PRO A 156 1.24 11.68 -6.33
CA PRO A 156 0.90 11.40 -7.73
C PRO A 156 -0.09 10.25 -7.93
N TYR A 157 -0.28 9.39 -6.91
CA TYR A 157 -1.01 8.13 -7.01
C TYR A 157 -2.17 7.99 -6.02
N MET A 158 -2.47 9.00 -5.22
CA MET A 158 -3.43 8.85 -4.12
C MET A 158 -4.79 9.50 -4.34
N PHE A 159 -5.02 10.12 -5.50
CA PHE A 159 -6.22 10.93 -5.73
C PHE A 159 -7.06 10.50 -6.92
N TYR A 160 -6.75 9.38 -7.59
CA TYR A 160 -7.56 8.90 -8.72
C TYR A 160 -8.99 8.53 -8.32
N PHE A 161 -9.21 8.14 -7.06
CA PHE A 161 -10.56 7.87 -6.53
C PHE A 161 -11.48 9.10 -6.56
N LEU A 162 -10.94 10.32 -6.67
CA LEU A 162 -11.73 11.55 -6.83
C LEU A 162 -12.20 11.77 -8.27
N GLU A 163 -11.57 11.11 -9.24
CA GLU A 163 -11.90 11.25 -10.66
C GLU A 163 -13.05 10.33 -11.07
N ASN A 164 -13.23 9.21 -10.37
CA ASN A 164 -14.27 8.22 -10.68
C ASN A 164 -14.69 7.50 -9.39
N GLU A 165 -16.00 7.50 -9.09
CA GLU A 165 -16.60 6.87 -7.91
C GLU A 165 -16.37 5.35 -7.85
N ASN A 166 -16.17 4.72 -9.00
CA ASN A 166 -15.84 3.30 -9.07
C ASN A 166 -14.41 2.98 -8.60
N ILE A 167 -13.54 3.97 -8.50
CA ILE A 167 -12.17 3.75 -8.02
C ILE A 167 -12.14 3.71 -6.50
N LYS A 168 -11.80 2.57 -5.93
CA LYS A 168 -11.66 2.42 -4.47
C LYS A 168 -10.47 3.23 -3.94
N LYS A 169 -10.67 3.93 -2.83
CA LYS A 169 -9.63 4.69 -2.13
C LYS A 169 -8.68 3.81 -1.33
N SER A 170 -9.07 2.57 -1.03
CA SER A 170 -8.29 1.65 -0.21
C SER A 170 -8.47 0.19 -0.64
N SER A 171 -7.55 -0.65 -0.22
CA SER A 171 -7.57 -2.10 -0.38
C SER A 171 -8.27 -2.83 0.79
N ASN A 172 -9.11 -2.14 1.55
CA ASN A 172 -9.72 -2.68 2.77
C ASN A 172 -10.54 -3.95 2.50
N ASP A 173 -11.20 -4.05 1.34
CA ASP A 173 -11.98 -5.24 0.98
C ASP A 173 -11.07 -6.47 0.91
N LEU A 174 -9.89 -6.34 0.30
CA LEU A 174 -8.89 -7.40 0.24
C LEU A 174 -8.24 -7.66 1.61
N GLU A 175 -8.00 -6.61 2.40
CA GLU A 175 -7.47 -6.78 3.76
C GLU A 175 -8.45 -7.55 4.65
N TRP A 176 -9.75 -7.26 4.55
CA TRP A 176 -10.78 -8.01 5.25
C TRP A 176 -10.84 -9.47 4.77
N TYR A 177 -10.79 -9.69 3.46
CA TYR A 177 -10.74 -11.03 2.89
C TYR A 177 -9.53 -11.82 3.40
N ASN A 178 -8.35 -11.22 3.41
CA ASN A 178 -7.14 -11.84 3.93
C ASN A 178 -7.26 -12.13 5.44
N TRP A 179 -7.85 -11.22 6.21
CA TRP A 179 -8.07 -11.43 7.65
C TRP A 179 -8.98 -12.64 7.94
N VAL A 180 -10.05 -12.81 7.17
CA VAL A 180 -10.92 -13.99 7.28
C VAL A 180 -10.15 -15.26 6.91
N LEU A 181 -9.41 -15.23 5.81
CA LEU A 181 -8.56 -16.34 5.37
C LEU A 181 -7.51 -16.70 6.43
N ASP A 182 -6.84 -15.72 7.02
CA ASP A 182 -5.86 -15.93 8.10
C ASP A 182 -6.50 -16.62 9.31
N GLY A 183 -7.74 -16.29 9.66
CA GLY A 183 -8.49 -16.99 10.69
C GLY A 183 -8.70 -18.48 10.38
N HIS A 184 -9.03 -18.80 9.14
CA HIS A 184 -9.15 -20.19 8.69
C HIS A 184 -7.79 -20.89 8.71
N ILE A 185 -6.74 -20.28 8.21
CA ILE A 185 -5.37 -20.82 8.23
C ILE A 185 -4.93 -21.08 9.67
N PHE A 186 -5.17 -20.16 10.59
CA PHE A 186 -4.82 -20.32 11.99
C PHE A 186 -5.49 -21.53 12.64
N ASN A 187 -6.77 -21.76 12.34
CA ASN A 187 -7.51 -22.90 12.84
C ASN A 187 -7.01 -24.24 12.28
N HIS A 188 -6.36 -24.21 11.12
CA HIS A 188 -5.83 -25.37 10.42
C HIS A 188 -4.30 -25.43 10.35
N ARG A 189 -3.59 -24.66 11.18
CA ARG A 189 -2.11 -24.53 11.22
C ARG A 189 -1.34 -25.85 11.44
N TRP A 190 -2.02 -26.89 11.92
CA TRP A 190 -1.46 -28.22 12.13
C TRP A 190 -1.47 -29.10 10.86
N LEU A 191 -2.13 -28.68 9.80
CA LEU A 191 -2.09 -29.38 8.52
C LEU A 191 -0.69 -29.36 7.92
N ARG A 192 -0.34 -30.43 7.22
CA ARG A 192 0.82 -30.44 6.33
C ARG A 192 0.64 -29.37 5.26
N ILE A 193 1.76 -28.85 4.75
CA ILE A 193 1.78 -27.72 3.82
C ILE A 193 0.98 -27.99 2.54
N ASP A 194 1.07 -29.19 2.00
CA ASP A 194 0.33 -29.63 0.81
C ASP A 194 -1.19 -29.61 1.04
N ARG A 195 -1.63 -30.09 2.22
CA ARG A 195 -3.05 -30.07 2.61
C ARG A 195 -3.54 -28.67 2.91
N LEU A 196 -2.71 -27.83 3.52
CA LEU A 196 -3.03 -26.44 3.77
C LEU A 196 -3.22 -25.67 2.46
N ILE A 197 -2.33 -25.87 1.48
CA ILE A 197 -2.47 -25.28 0.14
C ILE A 197 -3.77 -25.72 -0.52
N SER A 198 -4.10 -27.02 -0.47
CA SER A 198 -5.36 -27.55 -1.01
C SER A 198 -6.58 -26.97 -0.31
N PHE A 199 -6.54 -26.86 1.02
CA PHE A 199 -7.60 -26.26 1.81
C PHE A 199 -7.83 -24.78 1.43
N ILE A 200 -6.77 -23.98 1.36
CA ILE A 200 -6.84 -22.56 0.98
C ILE A 200 -7.39 -22.42 -0.44
N SER A 201 -6.91 -23.27 -1.38
CA SER A 201 -7.40 -23.24 -2.76
C SER A 201 -8.90 -23.54 -2.85
N LEU A 202 -9.38 -24.56 -2.16
CA LEU A 202 -10.82 -24.87 -2.10
C LEU A 202 -11.63 -23.75 -1.45
N TRP A 203 -11.11 -23.13 -0.40
CA TRP A 203 -11.79 -22.03 0.28
C TRP A 203 -11.91 -20.79 -0.60
N ILE A 204 -10.88 -20.48 -1.42
CA ILE A 204 -10.92 -19.33 -2.33
C ILE A 204 -11.87 -19.56 -3.51
N TYR A 205 -12.00 -20.82 -4.00
CA TYR A 205 -12.86 -21.15 -5.15
C TYR A 205 -14.35 -21.29 -4.79
N ASN A 206 -14.69 -21.46 -3.50
CA ASN A 206 -16.08 -21.55 -3.02
C ASN A 206 -16.62 -20.20 -2.61
#